data_6ab61d93aea58bf98ccbaaa36552d879
#
_entry.id   6ab61d93aea58bf98ccbaaa36552d879
#
_cell.length_a   1.000
_cell.length_b   1.000
_cell.length_c   1.000
_cell.angle_alpha   90.00
_cell.angle_beta   90.00
_cell.angle_gamma   90.00
#
_symmetry.space_group_name_H-M   'P 1'
#
loop_
_entity.id
_entity.type
_entity.pdbx_description
1 polymer ?
#
loop_
_entity_poly.entity_id
_entity_poly.type
_entity_poly.pdbx_seq_one_letter_code
_entity_poly.pdbx_strand_id
1 'polypeptide(L)'
;MPTLRKGEGMQERLPIKLIMPKQGAERKVPGGGSPARPFRDVDEKYRQHLVNQVTAIEESIIPGLKGVQAAPVRVKTIAKAAAKSHRPDTLFSEQSCPIIGSGSLGELFIKATPEGLSTLKAVIKTNDSERIVKELSCIETIEAVTPTLRRRGSSAEELLRRSPRGESGFITRVNLFDFGPGEDQSAIAAEFEKRCKEKGIRLDSRGYAAQSWTYAAECRNVAEIDALSKMIAVRSISHMPLIRTIRPKSLDTAPFIDLPSRDPGNSDIPVVVVVDSGISAHDPALNSWVVGRDQQVAKPYQNTDHGTFVAGLICWGPDMNPTLPGLESGPCGVFDLQVIPNDDPAKGETTALLEQELLMSLESALETHANKYKVWNLSLGTDVPCSLDEFSELAVQLDNLQEKYQVSFVISAGNYVTPPLLDFPRTPAQLDLGRITAPADSVLGITVGALSHVDFKTKGPRQHHPSAFSRHGAGPNHIIKPDLVHYGGSCSTDGVHLHGIRSITEAGLAE
;
A
#
# COMPACT_ATOMS: atom_id res chain seq x y z
N MET A 1 -9.21 -32.29 33.29
CA MET A 1 -10.35 -31.86 32.49
C MET A 1 -11.34 -31.21 33.42
N PRO A 2 -11.62 -29.92 33.33
CA PRO A 2 -12.74 -29.31 34.09
C PRO A 2 -14.00 -29.41 33.25
N THR A 3 -15.02 -29.94 33.86
CA THR A 3 -16.39 -30.07 33.38
C THR A 3 -17.04 -28.71 33.24
N LEU A 4 -17.39 -28.33 32.01
CA LEU A 4 -18.20 -27.14 31.71
C LEU A 4 -19.66 -27.38 32.12
N ARG A 5 -20.22 -26.51 32.95
CA ARG A 5 -21.64 -26.46 33.31
C ARG A 5 -22.48 -26.05 32.10
N LYS A 6 -23.51 -26.84 31.81
CA LYS A 6 -24.59 -26.46 30.88
C LYS A 6 -25.50 -25.43 31.53
N GLY A 7 -25.80 -24.35 30.85
CA GLY A 7 -26.91 -23.48 31.09
C GLY A 7 -26.58 -22.01 31.12
N GLU A 8 -26.65 -21.39 29.94
CA GLU A 8 -27.07 -20.01 29.68
C GLU A 8 -26.79 -19.75 28.20
N GLY A 9 -27.72 -19.17 27.46
CA GLY A 9 -27.73 -19.09 26.00
C GLY A 9 -26.40 -18.57 25.42
N MET A 10 -25.57 -19.49 24.94
CA MET A 10 -24.41 -19.16 24.13
C MET A 10 -24.89 -18.74 22.75
N GLN A 11 -24.79 -17.46 22.43
CA GLN A 11 -24.64 -17.07 21.03
C GLN A 11 -23.56 -17.97 20.41
N GLU A 12 -23.92 -18.71 19.35
CA GLU A 12 -22.93 -19.43 18.55
C GLU A 12 -21.87 -18.44 18.04
N ARG A 13 -20.78 -18.34 18.76
CA ARG A 13 -19.60 -17.67 18.24
C ARG A 13 -19.02 -18.59 17.19
N LEU A 14 -18.93 -18.11 15.96
CA LEU A 14 -18.16 -18.78 14.92
C LEU A 14 -16.79 -19.15 15.48
N PRO A 15 -16.32 -20.39 15.30
CA PRO A 15 -15.05 -20.82 15.84
C PRO A 15 -13.92 -20.04 15.16
N ILE A 16 -13.36 -19.07 15.85
CA ILE A 16 -12.08 -18.49 15.46
C ILE A 16 -11.04 -19.59 15.68
N LYS A 17 -10.55 -20.18 14.59
CA LYS A 17 -9.46 -21.13 14.64
C LYS A 17 -8.15 -20.37 14.89
N LEU A 18 -7.85 -20.12 16.13
CA LEU A 18 -6.50 -19.67 16.54
C LEU A 18 -5.52 -20.82 16.30
N ILE A 19 -4.74 -20.71 15.23
CA ILE A 19 -3.57 -21.56 15.04
C ILE A 19 -2.48 -20.96 15.94
N MET A 20 -2.46 -21.39 17.20
CA MET A 20 -1.33 -21.10 18.07
C MET A 20 -0.11 -21.84 17.53
N PRO A 21 1.01 -21.16 17.23
CA PRO A 21 2.26 -21.84 16.92
C PRO A 21 2.57 -22.72 18.14
N LYS A 22 2.71 -24.02 17.95
CA LYS A 22 3.15 -24.92 19.02
C LYS A 22 4.51 -24.42 19.47
N GLN A 23 4.62 -23.90 20.68
CA GLN A 23 5.91 -23.63 21.32
C GLN A 23 6.72 -24.93 21.26
N GLY A 24 7.87 -24.88 20.59
CA GLY A 24 8.73 -26.05 20.34
C GLY A 24 8.56 -26.73 18.99
N ALA A 25 7.65 -26.27 18.10
CA ALA A 25 7.54 -26.75 16.74
C ALA A 25 8.48 -26.03 15.76
N GLU A 26 9.47 -25.27 16.22
CA GLU A 26 10.64 -25.04 15.41
C GLU A 26 11.31 -26.39 15.15
N ARG A 27 10.85 -27.06 14.09
CA ARG A 27 11.66 -28.09 13.47
C ARG A 27 12.95 -27.39 13.06
N LYS A 28 13.98 -27.52 13.87
CA LYS A 28 15.36 -27.42 13.39
C LYS A 28 15.46 -28.51 12.34
N VAL A 29 15.15 -28.18 11.11
CA VAL A 29 15.52 -29.01 9.96
C VAL A 29 17.05 -29.02 10.04
N PRO A 30 17.69 -30.16 10.38
CA PRO A 30 19.13 -30.21 10.30
C PRO A 30 19.48 -29.76 8.89
N GLY A 31 20.32 -28.75 8.76
CA GLY A 31 20.76 -28.27 7.46
C GLY A 31 21.56 -29.36 6.76
N GLY A 32 20.86 -30.25 6.07
CA GLY A 32 21.42 -31.33 5.25
C GLY A 32 21.51 -30.86 3.80
N GLY A 33 21.89 -29.62 3.56
CA GLY A 33 22.30 -29.16 2.22
C GLY A 33 23.80 -29.35 2.06
N SER A 34 24.23 -29.73 0.86
CA SER A 34 25.65 -29.64 0.49
C SER A 34 26.16 -28.24 0.82
N PRO A 35 27.42 -28.09 1.27
CA PRO A 35 27.99 -26.78 1.55
C PRO A 35 27.71 -25.85 0.39
N ALA A 36 27.15 -24.68 0.65
CA ALA A 36 26.86 -23.72 -0.38
C ALA A 36 28.16 -23.39 -1.13
N ARG A 37 28.19 -23.61 -2.44
CA ARG A 37 29.37 -23.36 -3.30
C ARG A 37 29.30 -21.93 -3.84
N PRO A 38 30.46 -21.30 -4.15
CA PRO A 38 30.49 -20.07 -4.91
C PRO A 38 29.69 -20.19 -6.22
N PHE A 39 28.97 -19.14 -6.63
CA PHE A 39 28.23 -19.11 -7.89
C PHE A 39 29.14 -18.95 -9.09
N ARG A 40 30.32 -18.37 -8.90
CA ARG A 40 31.36 -18.15 -9.90
C ARG A 40 32.74 -18.19 -9.23
N ASP A 41 33.78 -18.32 -10.04
CA ASP A 41 35.15 -18.18 -9.57
C ASP A 41 35.42 -16.72 -9.16
N VAL A 42 36.01 -16.56 -7.98
CA VAL A 42 36.39 -15.26 -7.41
C VAL A 42 37.89 -15.10 -7.58
N ASP A 43 38.33 -14.99 -8.84
CA ASP A 43 39.72 -14.80 -9.21
C ASP A 43 40.17 -13.32 -9.04
N GLU A 44 41.44 -13.08 -9.23
CA GLU A 44 42.04 -11.73 -9.09
C GLU A 44 41.41 -10.73 -10.06
N LYS A 45 41.10 -11.14 -11.30
CA LYS A 45 40.47 -10.32 -12.31
C LYS A 45 39.08 -9.86 -11.88
N TYR A 46 38.28 -10.78 -11.33
CA TYR A 46 36.96 -10.46 -10.83
C TYR A 46 37.02 -9.53 -9.60
N ARG A 47 37.92 -9.81 -8.66
CA ARG A 47 38.15 -8.92 -7.51
C ARG A 47 38.55 -7.52 -7.94
N GLN A 48 39.50 -7.42 -8.88
CA GLN A 48 39.90 -6.12 -9.41
C GLN A 48 38.77 -5.37 -10.10
N HIS A 49 37.85 -6.10 -10.80
CA HIS A 49 36.66 -5.51 -11.38
C HIS A 49 35.76 -4.85 -10.32
N LEU A 50 35.46 -5.55 -9.22
CA LEU A 50 34.68 -5.00 -8.13
C LEU A 50 35.37 -3.83 -7.44
N VAL A 51 36.68 -3.91 -7.23
CA VAL A 51 37.49 -2.81 -6.67
C VAL A 51 37.41 -1.57 -7.54
N ASN A 52 37.50 -1.72 -8.86
CA ASN A 52 37.39 -0.59 -9.79
C ASN A 52 36.02 0.08 -9.70
N GLN A 53 34.93 -0.71 -9.53
CA GLN A 53 33.59 -0.16 -9.30
C GLN A 53 33.50 0.64 -7.99
N VAL A 54 34.05 0.11 -6.89
CA VAL A 54 34.10 0.81 -5.61
C VAL A 54 34.94 2.09 -5.70
N THR A 55 36.04 2.07 -6.45
CA THR A 55 36.88 3.25 -6.67
C THR A 55 36.16 4.34 -7.48
N ALA A 56 35.44 3.96 -8.53
CA ALA A 56 34.62 4.90 -9.31
C ALA A 56 33.50 5.55 -8.47
N ILE A 57 32.93 4.80 -7.52
CA ILE A 57 31.96 5.33 -6.56
C ILE A 57 32.62 6.36 -5.64
N GLU A 58 33.78 6.02 -5.08
CA GLU A 58 34.55 6.92 -4.20
C GLU A 58 34.86 8.25 -4.90
N GLU A 59 35.35 8.19 -6.12
CA GLU A 59 35.70 9.36 -6.93
C GLU A 59 34.46 10.22 -7.30
N SER A 60 33.33 9.60 -7.54
CA SER A 60 32.10 10.29 -8.01
C SER A 60 31.21 10.83 -6.90
N ILE A 61 31.13 10.13 -5.77
CA ILE A 61 30.14 10.43 -4.72
C ILE A 61 30.76 11.21 -3.56
N ILE A 62 31.97 10.85 -3.12
CA ILE A 62 32.59 11.44 -1.94
C ILE A 62 32.78 12.97 -2.06
N PRO A 63 33.16 13.52 -3.21
CA PRO A 63 33.27 14.98 -3.35
C PRO A 63 31.92 15.70 -3.21
N GLY A 64 30.80 15.00 -3.39
CA GLY A 64 29.45 15.52 -3.30
C GLY A 64 28.80 15.45 -1.91
N LEU A 65 29.47 14.86 -0.92
CA LEU A 65 28.96 14.67 0.46
C LEU A 65 28.96 15.98 1.28
N LYS A 66 28.47 17.08 0.71
CA LYS A 66 28.32 18.34 1.44
C LYS A 66 27.23 18.23 2.49
N GLY A 67 27.61 18.13 3.77
CA GLY A 67 26.67 18.09 4.91
C GLY A 67 26.01 16.72 5.18
N VAL A 68 26.40 15.68 4.45
CA VAL A 68 25.98 14.28 4.68
C VAL A 68 27.25 13.43 4.75
N GLN A 69 27.38 12.58 5.75
CA GLN A 69 28.61 11.80 5.97
C GLN A 69 28.64 10.48 5.16
N ALA A 70 27.50 10.06 4.61
CA ALA A 70 27.36 8.82 3.88
C ALA A 70 26.53 8.99 2.60
N ALA A 71 26.74 8.11 1.64
CA ALA A 71 25.94 8.02 0.42
C ALA A 71 25.35 6.62 0.25
N PRO A 72 24.15 6.49 -0.37
CA PRO A 72 23.61 5.19 -0.74
C PRO A 72 24.34 4.68 -2.00
N VAL A 73 24.67 3.40 -1.98
CA VAL A 73 25.26 2.68 -3.12
C VAL A 73 24.40 1.44 -3.39
N ARG A 74 24.11 1.21 -4.66
CA ARG A 74 23.35 0.02 -5.10
C ARG A 74 24.30 -1.14 -5.35
N VAL A 75 23.95 -2.30 -4.81
CA VAL A 75 24.61 -3.58 -5.09
C VAL A 75 23.59 -4.47 -5.78
N LYS A 76 23.91 -4.94 -6.96
CA LYS A 76 23.16 -6.00 -7.65
C LYS A 76 23.79 -7.35 -7.36
N THR A 77 22.96 -8.29 -7.00
CA THR A 77 23.34 -9.68 -6.78
C THR A 77 22.54 -10.57 -7.73
N ILE A 78 23.07 -11.75 -8.02
CA ILE A 78 22.28 -12.76 -8.72
C ILE A 78 21.03 -13.11 -7.92
N ALA A 79 19.89 -13.33 -8.58
CA ALA A 79 18.60 -13.56 -7.92
C ALA A 79 18.64 -14.73 -6.91
N LYS A 80 19.46 -15.75 -7.15
CA LYS A 80 19.65 -16.88 -6.24
C LYS A 80 20.36 -16.52 -4.93
N ALA A 81 21.02 -15.36 -4.85
CA ALA A 81 21.70 -14.88 -3.65
C ALA A 81 20.76 -14.33 -2.57
N ALA A 82 19.48 -14.22 -2.84
CA ALA A 82 18.46 -13.90 -1.83
C ALA A 82 18.38 -14.97 -0.71
N ALA A 83 18.90 -16.19 -0.96
CA ALA A 83 18.99 -17.20 0.06
C ALA A 83 20.01 -16.84 1.17
N LYS A 84 19.64 -17.04 2.43
CA LYS A 84 20.45 -16.71 3.63
C LYS A 84 21.91 -17.19 3.55
N SER A 85 22.18 -18.29 2.85
CA SER A 85 23.53 -18.87 2.71
C SER A 85 24.51 -18.05 1.87
N HIS A 86 24.02 -17.12 1.07
CA HIS A 86 24.81 -16.31 0.14
C HIS A 86 24.59 -14.81 0.29
N ARG A 87 23.65 -14.41 1.14
CA ARG A 87 23.42 -13.00 1.43
C ARG A 87 24.70 -12.35 1.93
N PRO A 88 25.18 -11.27 1.34
CA PRO A 88 26.50 -10.72 1.63
C PRO A 88 26.54 -9.86 2.91
N ASP A 89 26.02 -10.41 4.02
CA ASP A 89 25.91 -9.71 5.31
C ASP A 89 27.27 -9.53 6.00
N THR A 90 28.28 -10.39 5.70
CA THR A 90 29.61 -10.26 6.27
C THR A 90 30.46 -9.26 5.51
N LEU A 91 30.32 -9.25 4.18
CA LEU A 91 31.01 -8.30 3.31
C LEU A 91 30.48 -6.87 3.54
N PHE A 92 29.15 -6.71 3.68
CA PHE A 92 28.48 -5.45 3.93
C PHE A 92 28.07 -5.35 5.41
N SER A 93 29.06 -5.24 6.27
CA SER A 93 28.89 -5.14 7.73
C SER A 93 29.06 -3.70 8.22
N GLU A 94 28.78 -3.46 9.51
CA GLU A 94 28.99 -2.17 10.18
C GLU A 94 30.45 -1.67 10.09
N GLN A 95 31.39 -2.57 9.88
CA GLN A 95 32.82 -2.24 9.77
C GLN A 95 33.21 -1.79 8.35
N SER A 96 32.37 -2.03 7.36
CA SER A 96 32.58 -1.64 5.95
C SER A 96 31.47 -0.71 5.47
N CYS A 97 30.53 -1.24 4.71
CA CYS A 97 29.40 -0.50 4.14
C CYS A 97 28.10 -1.25 4.47
N PRO A 98 27.47 -1.03 5.64
CA PRO A 98 26.32 -1.81 6.07
C PRO A 98 25.12 -1.69 5.12
N ILE A 99 24.31 -2.75 5.06
CA ILE A 99 23.08 -2.78 4.28
C ILE A 99 22.06 -1.88 4.95
N ILE A 100 21.52 -0.90 4.21
CA ILE A 100 20.50 0.05 4.66
C ILE A 100 19.13 -0.16 4.00
N GLY A 101 18.98 -1.13 3.15
CA GLY A 101 17.72 -1.46 2.52
C GLY A 101 17.87 -2.40 1.32
N SER A 102 16.75 -2.72 0.72
CA SER A 102 16.65 -3.49 -0.51
C SER A 102 15.80 -2.76 -1.55
N GLY A 103 16.00 -3.10 -2.80
CA GLY A 103 15.15 -2.74 -3.92
C GLY A 103 14.44 -3.98 -4.46
N SER A 104 14.39 -4.11 -5.79
CA SER A 104 13.89 -5.31 -6.46
C SER A 104 14.71 -6.55 -6.09
N LEU A 105 14.16 -7.74 -6.40
CA LEU A 105 14.85 -9.01 -6.11
C LEU A 105 16.29 -9.01 -6.66
N GLY A 106 17.26 -9.20 -5.76
CA GLY A 106 18.69 -9.13 -6.10
C GLY A 106 19.29 -7.73 -6.00
N GLU A 107 18.59 -6.73 -5.49
CA GLU A 107 19.10 -5.39 -5.24
C GLU A 107 19.19 -5.10 -3.74
N LEU A 108 20.36 -4.59 -3.33
CA LEU A 108 20.61 -4.11 -1.96
C LEU A 108 21.11 -2.65 -2.06
N PHE A 109 20.81 -1.88 -1.02
CA PHE A 109 21.42 -0.57 -0.81
C PHE A 109 22.33 -0.64 0.41
N ILE A 110 23.54 -0.11 0.26
CA ILE A 110 24.53 -0.05 1.33
C ILE A 110 24.90 1.40 1.66
N LYS A 111 25.25 1.66 2.91
CA LYS A 111 25.76 2.94 3.37
C LYS A 111 27.25 3.03 3.07
N ALA A 112 27.62 3.93 2.19
CA ALA A 112 29.02 4.18 1.81
C ALA A 112 29.57 5.44 2.48
N THR A 113 30.58 5.27 3.33
CA THR A 113 31.43 6.33 3.86
C THR A 113 32.84 6.19 3.24
N PRO A 114 33.72 7.24 3.27
CA PRO A 114 35.09 7.12 2.78
C PRO A 114 35.86 5.97 3.44
N GLU A 115 35.75 5.83 4.76
CA GLU A 115 36.39 4.79 5.55
C GLU A 115 35.82 3.40 5.22
N GLY A 116 34.48 3.32 5.12
CA GLY A 116 33.78 2.07 4.77
C GLY A 116 34.16 1.55 3.39
N LEU A 117 34.22 2.44 2.38
CA LEU A 117 34.64 2.07 1.02
C LEU A 117 36.12 1.61 0.99
N SER A 118 37.00 2.27 1.75
CA SER A 118 38.39 1.84 1.88
C SER A 118 38.50 0.44 2.48
N THR A 119 37.76 0.16 3.58
CA THR A 119 37.68 -1.17 4.20
C THR A 119 37.12 -2.21 3.25
N LEU A 120 36.03 -1.87 2.53
CA LEU A 120 35.41 -2.77 1.56
C LEU A 120 36.38 -3.14 0.43
N LYS A 121 37.14 -2.18 -0.10
CA LYS A 121 38.20 -2.46 -1.10
C LYS A 121 39.25 -3.41 -0.57
N ALA A 122 39.71 -3.21 0.66
CA ALA A 122 40.69 -4.09 1.29
C ALA A 122 40.16 -5.52 1.43
N VAL A 123 38.93 -5.68 1.92
CA VAL A 123 38.28 -7.01 2.08
C VAL A 123 38.13 -7.70 0.72
N ILE A 124 37.66 -6.99 -0.31
CA ILE A 124 37.53 -7.54 -1.68
C ILE A 124 38.87 -8.03 -2.21
N LYS A 125 39.95 -7.29 -1.95
CA LYS A 125 41.28 -7.64 -2.47
C LYS A 125 41.93 -8.83 -1.78
N THR A 126 41.84 -8.92 -0.45
CA THR A 126 42.74 -9.75 0.34
C THR A 126 42.06 -10.85 1.17
N ASN A 127 40.72 -10.80 1.33
CA ASN A 127 40.06 -11.77 2.20
C ASN A 127 39.65 -13.03 1.40
N ASP A 128 40.31 -14.15 1.70
CA ASP A 128 40.09 -15.44 1.06
C ASP A 128 39.26 -16.41 1.94
N SER A 129 38.64 -15.92 3.00
CA SER A 129 37.77 -16.77 3.80
C SER A 129 36.62 -17.32 2.97
N GLU A 130 36.28 -18.59 3.19
CA GLU A 130 35.25 -19.29 2.46
C GLU A 130 33.91 -18.51 2.43
N ARG A 131 33.59 -17.84 3.53
CA ARG A 131 32.40 -17.01 3.65
C ARG A 131 32.44 -15.81 2.70
N ILE A 132 33.52 -15.04 2.71
CA ILE A 132 33.68 -13.84 1.86
C ILE A 132 33.73 -14.24 0.36
N VAL A 133 34.41 -15.33 0.03
CA VAL A 133 34.44 -15.83 -1.36
C VAL A 133 33.02 -16.17 -1.85
N LYS A 134 32.20 -16.83 -1.02
CA LYS A 134 30.80 -17.11 -1.36
C LYS A 134 30.00 -15.82 -1.55
N GLU A 135 30.12 -14.86 -0.65
CA GLU A 135 29.43 -13.59 -0.71
C GLU A 135 29.87 -12.74 -1.93
N LEU A 136 31.17 -12.67 -2.24
CA LEU A 136 31.68 -12.03 -3.43
C LEU A 136 31.12 -12.68 -4.71
N SER A 137 31.07 -14.02 -4.73
CA SER A 137 30.61 -14.76 -5.91
C SER A 137 29.18 -14.43 -6.36
N CYS A 138 28.36 -13.86 -5.48
CA CYS A 138 26.98 -13.51 -5.79
C CYS A 138 26.80 -12.06 -6.28
N ILE A 139 27.81 -11.21 -6.18
CA ILE A 139 27.73 -9.80 -6.59
C ILE A 139 27.84 -9.69 -8.11
N GLU A 140 26.94 -8.98 -8.74
CA GLU A 140 27.01 -8.64 -10.16
C GLU A 140 27.66 -7.27 -10.38
N THR A 141 27.14 -6.25 -9.71
CA THR A 141 27.64 -4.88 -9.80
C THR A 141 27.53 -4.14 -8.48
N ILE A 142 28.45 -3.18 -8.27
CA ILE A 142 28.38 -2.17 -7.21
C ILE A 142 28.39 -0.80 -7.90
N GLU A 143 27.33 -0.04 -7.76
CA GLU A 143 27.13 1.18 -8.56
C GLU A 143 26.46 2.32 -7.78
N ALA A 144 26.70 3.55 -8.21
CA ALA A 144 26.07 4.73 -7.64
C ALA A 144 24.55 4.72 -7.88
N VAL A 145 23.77 5.23 -6.91
CA VAL A 145 22.34 5.45 -7.10
C VAL A 145 22.14 6.65 -8.03
N THR A 146 21.67 6.38 -9.26
CA THR A 146 21.51 7.40 -10.30
C THR A 146 20.20 8.19 -10.13
N PRO A 147 20.10 9.41 -10.70
CA PRO A 147 18.85 10.17 -10.75
C PRO A 147 17.69 9.41 -11.40
N THR A 148 17.97 8.64 -12.46
CA THR A 148 16.96 7.81 -13.12
C THR A 148 16.45 6.69 -12.20
N LEU A 149 17.32 6.08 -11.42
CA LEU A 149 16.94 5.07 -10.44
C LEU A 149 16.04 5.68 -9.35
N ARG A 150 16.38 6.88 -8.86
CA ARG A 150 15.54 7.60 -7.89
C ARG A 150 14.16 7.93 -8.44
N ARG A 151 14.02 8.17 -9.73
CA ARG A 151 12.74 8.37 -10.42
C ARG A 151 12.07 7.05 -10.85
N ARG A 152 12.55 5.91 -10.37
CA ARG A 152 12.01 4.57 -10.71
C ARG A 152 11.93 4.32 -12.23
N GLY A 153 12.91 4.79 -12.98
CA GLY A 153 13.00 4.66 -14.43
C GLY A 153 12.25 5.71 -15.25
N SER A 154 11.38 6.52 -14.61
CA SER A 154 10.65 7.59 -15.32
C SER A 154 11.54 8.77 -15.66
N SER A 155 11.21 9.49 -16.75
CA SER A 155 11.82 10.80 -17.01
C SER A 155 11.23 11.86 -16.04
N ALA A 156 11.93 12.99 -15.89
CA ALA A 156 11.43 14.07 -15.04
C ALA A 156 10.15 14.72 -15.65
N GLU A 157 10.09 14.79 -16.98
CA GLU A 157 8.91 15.25 -17.73
C GLU A 157 7.70 14.35 -17.53
N GLU A 158 7.91 13.03 -17.59
CA GLU A 158 6.85 12.05 -17.37
C GLU A 158 6.32 12.13 -15.94
N LEU A 159 7.21 12.23 -14.96
CA LEU A 159 6.85 12.38 -13.56
C LEU A 159 6.01 13.64 -13.35
N LEU A 160 6.45 14.78 -13.88
CA LEU A 160 5.73 16.04 -13.78
C LEU A 160 4.34 15.93 -14.41
N ARG A 161 4.24 15.35 -15.62
CA ARG A 161 2.98 15.17 -16.34
C ARG A 161 1.95 14.31 -15.60
N ARG A 162 2.43 13.29 -14.85
CA ARG A 162 1.58 12.36 -14.08
C ARG A 162 1.23 12.89 -12.69
N SER A 163 1.96 13.88 -12.19
CA SER A 163 1.76 14.43 -10.87
C SER A 163 0.53 15.35 -10.82
N PRO A 164 -0.28 15.28 -9.76
CA PRO A 164 -1.40 16.18 -9.57
C PRO A 164 -0.93 17.62 -9.41
N ARG A 165 -1.78 18.57 -9.74
CA ARG A 165 -1.50 19.99 -9.55
C ARG A 165 -1.78 20.37 -8.09
N GLY A 166 -0.83 21.10 -7.49
CA GLY A 166 -0.98 21.82 -6.24
C GLY A 166 -1.24 23.32 -6.48
N GLU A 167 -1.04 24.11 -5.44
CA GLU A 167 -1.25 25.57 -5.49
C GLU A 167 -0.27 26.29 -6.41
N SER A 168 0.99 25.89 -6.40
CA SER A 168 2.07 26.58 -7.09
C SER A 168 2.88 25.69 -8.04
N GLY A 169 2.55 24.41 -8.15
CA GLY A 169 3.28 23.43 -8.96
C GLY A 169 2.58 22.10 -9.08
N PHE A 170 3.36 21.07 -9.19
CA PHE A 170 2.93 19.67 -9.27
C PHE A 170 3.44 18.91 -8.04
N ILE A 171 2.60 18.09 -7.45
CA ILE A 171 2.91 17.42 -6.19
C ILE A 171 3.49 16.04 -6.47
N THR A 172 4.74 15.84 -6.07
CA THR A 172 5.44 14.56 -6.11
C THR A 172 5.62 14.03 -4.69
N ARG A 173 5.71 12.72 -4.55
CA ARG A 173 6.11 12.07 -3.30
C ARG A 173 7.59 11.77 -3.33
N VAL A 174 8.30 12.18 -2.27
CA VAL A 174 9.74 11.98 -2.09
C VAL A 174 10.00 11.19 -0.84
N ASN A 175 10.71 10.07 -0.96
CA ASN A 175 11.19 9.30 0.18
C ASN A 175 12.70 9.46 0.29
N LEU A 176 13.22 9.61 1.51
CA LEU A 176 14.66 9.61 1.77
C LEU A 176 15.15 8.20 2.11
N PHE A 177 16.44 7.96 1.95
CA PHE A 177 17.10 6.81 2.53
C PHE A 177 17.13 6.94 4.06
N ASP A 178 16.86 5.84 4.75
CA ASP A 178 17.23 5.67 6.15
C ASP A 178 18.63 5.04 6.18
N PHE A 179 19.60 5.79 6.70
CA PHE A 179 21.01 5.35 6.76
C PHE A 179 21.30 4.45 7.98
N GLY A 180 20.26 4.15 8.75
CA GLY A 180 20.36 3.24 9.89
C GLY A 180 21.04 3.82 11.12
N PRO A 181 21.33 2.98 12.14
CA PRO A 181 21.96 3.41 13.39
C PRO A 181 23.31 4.08 13.17
N GLY A 182 23.62 5.08 13.97
CA GLY A 182 24.89 5.79 13.93
C GLY A 182 24.93 6.99 13.00
N GLU A 183 23.90 7.25 12.22
CA GLU A 183 23.71 8.49 11.48
C GLU A 183 22.66 9.37 12.15
N ASP A 184 22.86 10.69 12.10
CA ASP A 184 21.83 11.63 12.48
C ASP A 184 20.86 11.82 11.30
N GLN A 185 19.88 10.93 11.22
CA GLN A 185 18.88 10.98 10.15
C GLN A 185 18.09 12.29 10.15
N SER A 186 17.89 12.89 11.33
CA SER A 186 17.25 14.21 11.46
C SER A 186 18.11 15.31 10.84
N ALA A 187 19.44 15.26 11.00
CA ALA A 187 20.34 16.21 10.36
C ALA A 187 20.36 16.04 8.83
N ILE A 188 20.28 14.79 8.34
CA ILE A 188 20.18 14.49 6.91
C ILE A 188 18.88 15.07 6.34
N ALA A 189 17.76 14.87 7.03
CA ALA A 189 16.46 15.41 6.65
C ALA A 189 16.48 16.95 6.68
N ALA A 190 17.02 17.56 7.71
CA ALA A 190 17.14 19.02 7.81
C ALA A 190 18.00 19.64 6.68
N GLU A 191 19.09 18.98 6.29
CA GLU A 191 19.91 19.44 5.16
C GLU A 191 19.16 19.26 3.83
N PHE A 192 18.38 18.19 3.66
CA PHE A 192 17.51 18.01 2.51
C PHE A 192 16.45 19.12 2.43
N GLU A 193 15.74 19.40 3.52
CA GLU A 193 14.74 20.46 3.60
C GLU A 193 15.31 21.83 3.29
N LYS A 194 16.49 22.15 3.84
CA LYS A 194 17.22 23.39 3.56
C LYS A 194 17.52 23.54 2.06
N ARG A 195 18.05 22.48 1.42
CA ARG A 195 18.34 22.49 -0.02
C ARG A 195 17.09 22.64 -0.88
N CYS A 196 15.99 22.03 -0.48
CA CYS A 196 14.70 22.21 -1.15
C CYS A 196 14.24 23.67 -1.06
N LYS A 197 14.32 24.26 0.14
CA LYS A 197 13.98 25.67 0.36
C LYS A 197 14.82 26.62 -0.48
N GLU A 198 16.15 26.39 -0.56
CA GLU A 198 17.07 27.17 -1.40
C GLU A 198 16.71 27.11 -2.90
N LYS A 199 16.09 26.01 -3.35
CA LYS A 199 15.59 25.82 -4.72
C LYS A 199 14.14 26.25 -4.92
N GLY A 200 13.48 26.71 -3.87
CA GLY A 200 12.08 27.12 -3.91
C GLY A 200 11.08 25.96 -4.01
N ILE A 201 11.51 24.74 -3.68
CA ILE A 201 10.66 23.55 -3.60
C ILE A 201 9.97 23.52 -2.24
N ARG A 202 8.65 23.53 -2.23
CA ARG A 202 7.85 23.40 -1.00
C ARG A 202 7.76 21.93 -0.60
N LEU A 203 7.97 21.67 0.69
CA LEU A 203 7.84 20.33 1.27
C LEU A 203 6.77 20.32 2.33
N ASP A 204 6.05 19.20 2.41
CA ASP A 204 5.10 18.91 3.49
C ASP A 204 5.22 17.43 3.89
N SER A 205 5.48 17.17 5.17
CA SER A 205 5.60 15.82 5.73
C SER A 205 4.40 15.41 6.58
N ARG A 206 3.40 16.28 6.75
CA ARG A 206 2.20 15.97 7.53
C ARG A 206 1.47 14.76 6.94
N GLY A 207 0.85 13.96 7.79
CA GLY A 207 0.19 12.71 7.42
C GLY A 207 1.12 11.51 7.27
N TYR A 208 2.44 11.72 7.12
CA TYR A 208 3.43 10.64 7.12
C TYR A 208 4.06 10.50 8.51
N ALA A 209 4.29 9.26 8.95
CA ALA A 209 5.01 9.01 10.20
C ALA A 209 6.43 9.60 10.12
N ALA A 210 6.90 10.23 11.18
CA ALA A 210 8.19 10.94 11.20
C ALA A 210 9.36 10.04 10.77
N GLN A 211 9.33 8.76 11.14
CA GLN A 211 10.35 7.78 10.79
C GLN A 211 10.27 7.27 9.36
N SER A 212 9.25 7.63 8.58
CA SER A 212 9.15 7.24 7.17
C SER A 212 10.02 8.09 6.25
N TRP A 213 10.41 9.29 6.71
CA TRP A 213 11.19 10.26 5.93
C TRP A 213 10.57 10.55 4.56
N THR A 214 9.24 10.66 4.54
CA THR A 214 8.42 10.85 3.35
C THR A 214 7.88 12.28 3.31
N TYR A 215 7.88 12.87 2.12
CA TYR A 215 7.44 14.24 1.89
C TYR A 215 6.56 14.32 0.64
N ALA A 216 5.54 15.17 0.70
CA ALA A 216 4.97 15.77 -0.50
C ALA A 216 5.85 16.94 -0.91
N ALA A 217 6.34 16.93 -2.14
CA ALA A 217 7.20 17.99 -2.68
C ALA A 217 6.49 18.67 -3.85
N GLU A 218 6.28 19.96 -3.77
CA GLU A 218 5.64 20.74 -4.82
C GLU A 218 6.70 21.32 -5.76
N CYS A 219 6.76 20.79 -6.99
CA CYS A 219 7.71 21.14 -8.04
C CYS A 219 7.02 21.90 -9.17
N ARG A 220 7.59 23.04 -9.60
CA ARG A 220 7.03 23.87 -10.66
C ARG A 220 7.41 23.42 -12.06
N ASN A 221 8.54 22.73 -12.18
CA ASN A 221 9.13 22.39 -13.48
C ASN A 221 10.08 21.19 -13.41
N VAL A 222 10.47 20.70 -14.56
CA VAL A 222 11.40 19.58 -14.76
C VAL A 222 12.73 19.77 -14.05
N ALA A 223 13.28 21.00 -14.06
CA ALA A 223 14.58 21.27 -13.45
C ALA A 223 14.57 21.08 -11.92
N GLU A 224 13.45 21.32 -11.26
CA GLU A 224 13.29 21.07 -9.82
C GLU A 224 13.22 19.58 -9.51
N ILE A 225 12.52 18.77 -10.33
CA ILE A 225 12.52 17.29 -10.20
C ILE A 225 13.94 16.74 -10.45
N ASP A 226 14.66 17.25 -11.44
CA ASP A 226 16.05 16.86 -11.68
C ASP A 226 16.96 17.25 -10.51
N ALA A 227 16.74 18.41 -9.91
CA ALA A 227 17.46 18.84 -8.73
C ALA A 227 17.22 17.90 -7.53
N LEU A 228 15.96 17.53 -7.27
CA LEU A 228 15.62 16.54 -6.23
C LEU A 228 16.30 15.19 -6.51
N SER A 229 16.23 14.72 -7.76
CA SER A 229 16.79 13.41 -8.13
C SER A 229 18.32 13.33 -8.02
N LYS A 230 19.01 14.48 -7.95
CA LYS A 230 20.46 14.57 -7.72
C LYS A 230 20.84 14.65 -6.24
N MET A 231 19.88 14.84 -5.34
CA MET A 231 20.15 14.90 -3.90
C MET A 231 20.46 13.50 -3.35
N ILE A 232 21.59 13.36 -2.66
CA ILE A 232 22.10 12.06 -2.19
C ILE A 232 21.11 11.37 -1.24
N ALA A 233 20.49 12.13 -0.35
CA ALA A 233 19.53 11.59 0.63
C ALA A 233 18.27 10.99 -0.02
N VAL A 234 17.91 11.38 -1.25
CA VAL A 234 16.68 10.95 -1.92
C VAL A 234 16.78 9.50 -2.36
N ARG A 235 15.87 8.67 -1.87
CA ARG A 235 15.69 7.26 -2.24
C ARG A 235 14.82 7.14 -3.48
N SER A 236 13.64 7.76 -3.44
CA SER A 236 12.71 7.69 -4.58
C SER A 236 11.90 8.96 -4.74
N ILE A 237 11.53 9.24 -5.98
CA ILE A 237 10.58 10.28 -6.37
C ILE A 237 9.51 9.60 -7.23
N SER A 238 8.25 9.78 -6.87
CA SER A 238 7.09 9.29 -7.62
C SER A 238 6.04 10.39 -7.73
N HIS A 239 5.09 10.25 -8.66
CA HIS A 239 3.89 11.09 -8.60
C HIS A 239 3.13 10.85 -7.31
N MET A 240 2.46 11.87 -6.80
CA MET A 240 1.58 11.73 -5.64
C MET A 240 0.35 10.91 -6.05
N PRO A 241 0.04 9.78 -5.38
CA PRO A 241 -1.16 9.01 -5.68
C PRO A 241 -2.43 9.80 -5.36
N LEU A 242 -3.45 9.58 -6.17
CA LEU A 242 -4.81 10.08 -5.95
C LEU A 242 -5.70 8.96 -5.43
N ILE A 243 -6.50 9.28 -4.44
CA ILE A 243 -7.50 8.37 -3.89
C ILE A 243 -8.77 8.48 -4.72
N ARG A 244 -9.37 7.32 -5.00
CA ARG A 244 -10.58 7.22 -5.81
C ARG A 244 -11.55 6.19 -5.22
N THR A 245 -12.83 6.41 -5.53
CA THR A 245 -13.91 5.43 -5.35
C THR A 245 -14.52 5.09 -6.71
N ILE A 246 -15.38 4.07 -6.74
CA ILE A 246 -16.12 3.71 -7.94
C ILE A 246 -17.55 4.18 -7.78
N ARG A 247 -18.11 4.84 -8.80
CA ARG A 247 -19.49 5.33 -8.78
C ARG A 247 -20.47 4.17 -8.87
N PRO A 248 -21.43 4.07 -7.93
CA PRO A 248 -22.54 3.15 -8.05
C PRO A 248 -23.39 3.51 -9.27
N LYS A 249 -23.98 2.50 -9.89
CA LYS A 249 -24.90 2.69 -11.01
C LYS A 249 -26.34 2.77 -10.50
N SER A 250 -27.02 3.88 -10.73
CA SER A 250 -28.43 4.06 -10.39
C SER A 250 -29.34 3.08 -11.14
N LEU A 251 -30.37 2.56 -10.46
CA LEU A 251 -31.40 1.68 -11.00
C LEU A 251 -32.71 2.45 -11.11
N ASP A 252 -32.95 3.09 -12.25
CA ASP A 252 -34.08 4.01 -12.48
C ASP A 252 -35.47 3.35 -12.36
N THR A 253 -35.58 2.03 -12.35
CA THR A 253 -36.85 1.28 -12.38
C THR A 253 -37.01 0.27 -11.26
N ALA A 254 -36.17 0.33 -10.23
CA ALA A 254 -36.25 -0.65 -9.13
C ALA A 254 -37.46 -0.35 -8.22
N PRO A 255 -38.20 -1.38 -7.75
CA PRO A 255 -39.31 -1.18 -6.84
C PRO A 255 -38.82 -0.63 -5.50
N PHE A 256 -39.64 0.23 -4.89
CA PHE A 256 -39.36 0.73 -3.54
C PHE A 256 -39.30 -0.50 -2.56
N ILE A 257 -38.26 -0.53 -1.76
CA ILE A 257 -38.05 -1.52 -0.71
C ILE A 257 -38.23 -0.80 0.64
N ASP A 258 -39.16 -1.28 1.45
CA ASP A 258 -39.34 -0.76 2.82
C ASP A 258 -38.20 -1.32 3.69
N LEU A 259 -37.24 -0.47 4.00
CA LEU A 259 -36.04 -0.86 4.73
C LEU A 259 -36.22 -0.57 6.23
N PRO A 260 -35.80 -1.48 7.11
CA PRO A 260 -36.01 -1.32 8.54
C PRO A 260 -35.17 -0.18 9.11
N SER A 261 -35.85 0.69 9.87
CA SER A 261 -35.18 1.70 10.68
C SER A 261 -34.59 1.07 11.94
N ARG A 262 -33.49 1.64 12.44
CA ARG A 262 -32.92 1.24 13.72
C ARG A 262 -33.84 1.68 14.88
N ASP A 263 -34.01 0.79 15.84
CA ASP A 263 -34.59 1.18 17.14
C ASP A 263 -33.58 2.05 17.92
N PRO A 264 -33.92 3.33 18.22
CA PRO A 264 -33.05 4.21 19.00
C PRO A 264 -32.71 3.69 20.40
N GLY A 265 -33.53 2.82 20.96
CA GLY A 265 -33.33 2.18 22.28
C GLY A 265 -32.23 1.09 22.27
N ASN A 266 -31.84 0.59 21.10
CA ASN A 266 -30.78 -0.41 20.98
C ASN A 266 -29.40 0.27 20.84
N SER A 267 -28.75 0.54 21.99
CA SER A 267 -27.42 1.16 22.04
C SER A 267 -26.26 0.17 21.85
N ASP A 268 -26.49 -1.12 21.99
CA ASP A 268 -25.46 -2.18 22.04
C ASP A 268 -25.18 -2.86 20.68
N ILE A 269 -25.38 -2.14 19.60
CA ILE A 269 -25.00 -2.67 18.26
C ILE A 269 -23.53 -2.35 17.93
N PRO A 270 -22.84 -3.23 17.21
CA PRO A 270 -21.54 -2.91 16.67
C PRO A 270 -21.62 -1.74 15.69
N VAL A 271 -20.55 -0.97 15.58
CA VAL A 271 -20.48 0.19 14.69
C VAL A 271 -19.23 0.09 13.83
N VAL A 272 -19.41 0.32 12.53
CA VAL A 272 -18.33 0.44 11.54
C VAL A 272 -18.18 1.90 11.14
N VAL A 273 -16.96 2.41 11.15
CA VAL A 273 -16.64 3.72 10.56
C VAL A 273 -16.55 3.55 9.04
N VAL A 274 -17.35 4.29 8.30
CA VAL A 274 -17.33 4.33 6.83
C VAL A 274 -16.47 5.52 6.41
N VAL A 275 -15.24 5.24 6.01
CA VAL A 275 -14.27 6.23 5.51
C VAL A 275 -14.50 6.40 4.02
N ASP A 276 -15.30 7.40 3.62
CA ASP A 276 -15.83 7.47 2.28
C ASP A 276 -16.20 8.92 1.87
N SER A 277 -17.04 9.04 0.85
CA SER A 277 -17.56 10.31 0.32
C SER A 277 -18.69 10.91 1.16
N GLY A 278 -19.05 10.29 2.30
CA GLY A 278 -20.13 10.70 3.19
C GLY A 278 -21.41 9.90 2.97
N ILE A 279 -22.29 9.95 3.97
CA ILE A 279 -23.58 9.25 3.98
C ILE A 279 -24.70 10.28 3.89
N SER A 280 -25.60 10.14 2.92
CA SER A 280 -26.75 11.01 2.75
C SER A 280 -27.65 11.05 4.00
N ALA A 281 -28.12 12.24 4.35
CA ALA A 281 -29.09 12.42 5.42
C ALA A 281 -30.54 12.41 4.93
N HIS A 282 -30.75 12.28 3.59
CA HIS A 282 -32.08 12.39 2.98
C HIS A 282 -32.97 11.18 3.25
N ASP A 283 -32.40 9.98 3.39
CA ASP A 283 -33.14 8.78 3.73
C ASP A 283 -33.28 8.67 5.26
N PRO A 284 -34.50 8.81 5.83
CA PRO A 284 -34.70 8.72 7.27
C PRO A 284 -34.39 7.34 7.85
N ALA A 285 -34.62 6.26 7.11
CA ALA A 285 -34.34 4.91 7.57
C ALA A 285 -32.84 4.70 7.71
N LEU A 286 -32.02 5.04 6.67
CA LEU A 286 -30.57 4.98 6.76
C LEU A 286 -30.02 5.91 7.84
N ASN A 287 -30.56 7.14 7.91
CA ASN A 287 -30.10 8.11 8.89
C ASN A 287 -30.28 7.62 10.35
N SER A 288 -31.25 6.74 10.61
CA SER A 288 -31.43 6.12 11.93
C SER A 288 -30.26 5.20 12.32
N TRP A 289 -29.52 4.64 11.34
CA TRP A 289 -28.36 3.78 11.55
C TRP A 289 -27.05 4.56 11.69
N VAL A 290 -27.06 5.85 11.32
CA VAL A 290 -25.86 6.72 11.45
C VAL A 290 -25.75 7.20 12.88
N VAL A 291 -24.75 6.70 13.61
CA VAL A 291 -24.53 7.01 15.04
C VAL A 291 -23.73 8.27 15.29
N GLY A 292 -23.14 8.85 14.25
CA GLY A 292 -22.38 10.10 14.28
C GLY A 292 -21.79 10.42 12.93
N ARG A 293 -21.29 11.65 12.77
CA ARG A 293 -20.71 12.18 11.53
C ARG A 293 -19.48 13.02 11.82
N ASP A 294 -18.44 12.85 11.00
CA ASP A 294 -17.28 13.73 10.90
C ASP A 294 -17.11 14.10 9.42
N GLN A 295 -17.42 15.34 9.07
CA GLN A 295 -17.50 15.83 7.69
C GLN A 295 -16.32 16.75 7.42
N GLN A 296 -15.30 16.25 6.74
CA GLN A 296 -14.06 16.96 6.44
C GLN A 296 -14.03 17.54 5.02
N VAL A 297 -15.04 17.26 4.19
CA VAL A 297 -15.16 17.78 2.83
C VAL A 297 -16.02 19.02 2.80
N ALA A 298 -15.52 20.11 2.19
CA ALA A 298 -16.27 21.35 2.05
C ALA A 298 -17.53 21.15 1.17
N LYS A 299 -18.63 21.81 1.53
CA LYS A 299 -19.95 21.63 0.89
C LYS A 299 -19.96 21.63 -0.64
N PRO A 300 -19.25 22.53 -1.35
CA PRO A 300 -19.28 22.54 -2.83
C PRO A 300 -18.71 21.24 -3.45
N TYR A 301 -17.87 20.52 -2.73
CA TYR A 301 -17.19 19.31 -3.17
C TYR A 301 -17.79 18.03 -2.58
N GLN A 302 -19.01 18.06 -2.04
CA GLN A 302 -19.65 16.88 -1.47
C GLN A 302 -20.44 16.10 -2.52
N ASN A 303 -20.29 14.78 -2.51
CA ASN A 303 -21.13 13.83 -3.25
C ASN A 303 -21.22 12.55 -2.41
N THR A 304 -22.38 12.31 -1.82
CA THR A 304 -22.56 11.23 -0.84
C THR A 304 -22.97 9.88 -1.46
N ASP A 305 -23.02 9.75 -2.78
CA ASP A 305 -23.53 8.53 -3.44
C ASP A 305 -22.78 7.27 -3.02
N HIS A 306 -21.45 7.27 -3.07
CA HIS A 306 -20.67 6.05 -2.79
C HIS A 306 -20.70 5.68 -1.31
N GLY A 307 -20.49 6.63 -0.41
CA GLY A 307 -20.56 6.36 1.03
C GLY A 307 -21.96 5.93 1.49
N THR A 308 -23.02 6.48 0.88
CA THR A 308 -24.39 6.04 1.10
C THR A 308 -24.59 4.60 0.63
N PHE A 309 -24.03 4.26 -0.54
CA PHE A 309 -24.08 2.89 -1.07
C PHE A 309 -23.39 1.89 -0.14
N VAL A 310 -22.19 2.22 0.34
CA VAL A 310 -21.43 1.38 1.28
C VAL A 310 -22.18 1.24 2.60
N ALA A 311 -22.72 2.32 3.16
CA ALA A 311 -23.50 2.30 4.39
C ALA A 311 -24.77 1.44 4.25
N GLY A 312 -25.49 1.54 3.14
CA GLY A 312 -26.65 0.70 2.85
C GLY A 312 -26.32 -0.79 2.81
N LEU A 313 -25.16 -1.16 2.25
CA LEU A 313 -24.70 -2.56 2.28
C LEU A 313 -24.38 -3.04 3.70
N ILE A 314 -23.80 -2.20 4.53
CA ILE A 314 -23.48 -2.55 5.93
C ILE A 314 -24.75 -2.71 6.76
N CYS A 315 -25.72 -1.82 6.59
CA CYS A 315 -26.95 -1.82 7.37
C CYS A 315 -27.97 -2.86 6.88
N TRP A 316 -28.09 -3.04 5.55
CA TRP A 316 -29.21 -3.74 4.91
C TRP A 316 -28.78 -4.71 3.80
N GLY A 317 -27.52 -5.10 3.74
CA GLY A 317 -27.04 -6.03 2.71
C GLY A 317 -27.93 -7.25 2.48
N PRO A 318 -28.31 -8.01 3.55
CA PRO A 318 -29.22 -9.15 3.42
C PRO A 318 -30.62 -8.78 2.91
N ASP A 319 -31.19 -7.69 3.40
CA ASP A 319 -32.56 -7.27 3.05
C ASP A 319 -32.66 -6.88 1.57
N MET A 320 -31.63 -6.21 1.05
CA MET A 320 -31.57 -5.79 -0.36
C MET A 320 -31.15 -6.91 -1.31
N ASN A 321 -30.46 -7.93 -0.79
CA ASN A 321 -29.92 -9.04 -1.58
C ASN A 321 -30.30 -10.41 -0.99
N PRO A 322 -31.61 -10.71 -0.83
CA PRO A 322 -32.08 -11.88 -0.07
C PRO A 322 -31.72 -13.23 -0.71
N THR A 323 -31.29 -13.22 -1.98
CA THR A 323 -30.85 -14.42 -2.70
C THR A 323 -29.38 -14.71 -2.60
N LEU A 324 -28.59 -13.79 -2.02
CA LEU A 324 -27.15 -13.96 -1.88
C LEU A 324 -26.83 -14.71 -0.58
N PRO A 325 -26.17 -15.86 -0.64
CA PRO A 325 -25.76 -16.58 0.55
C PRO A 325 -24.61 -15.84 1.27
N GLY A 326 -24.54 -15.99 2.58
CA GLY A 326 -23.42 -15.47 3.38
C GLY A 326 -23.50 -13.98 3.72
N LEU A 327 -24.61 -13.30 3.42
CA LEU A 327 -24.89 -11.94 3.88
C LEU A 327 -25.59 -11.92 5.24
N GLU A 328 -25.50 -12.99 6.01
CA GLU A 328 -26.09 -13.08 7.34
C GLU A 328 -25.33 -12.14 8.29
N SER A 329 -25.82 -10.93 8.44
CA SER A 329 -25.29 -9.99 9.42
C SER A 329 -26.33 -9.64 10.47
N GLY A 330 -25.89 -9.50 11.71
CA GLY A 330 -26.69 -8.84 12.72
C GLY A 330 -26.74 -7.33 12.45
N PRO A 331 -27.63 -6.59 13.13
CA PRO A 331 -27.73 -5.15 12.97
C PRO A 331 -26.40 -4.46 13.27
N CYS A 332 -25.95 -3.60 12.37
CA CYS A 332 -24.71 -2.85 12.49
C CYS A 332 -24.98 -1.37 12.23
N GLY A 333 -24.58 -0.50 13.15
CA GLY A 333 -24.61 0.95 12.94
C GLY A 333 -23.38 1.43 12.16
N VAL A 334 -23.48 2.61 11.60
CA VAL A 334 -22.37 3.24 10.86
C VAL A 334 -22.01 4.59 11.43
N PHE A 335 -20.73 4.92 11.45
CA PHE A 335 -20.23 6.25 11.70
C PHE A 335 -19.74 6.84 10.37
N ASP A 336 -20.24 8.00 10.00
CA ASP A 336 -19.93 8.66 8.74
C ASP A 336 -18.66 9.51 8.87
N LEU A 337 -17.56 9.04 8.29
CA LEU A 337 -16.33 9.81 8.13
C LEU A 337 -16.20 10.23 6.68
N GLN A 338 -16.63 11.45 6.37
CA GLN A 338 -16.60 12.03 5.03
C GLN A 338 -15.24 12.65 4.73
N VAL A 339 -14.43 11.99 3.90
CA VAL A 339 -13.08 12.45 3.53
C VAL A 339 -12.87 12.51 2.01
N ILE A 340 -13.68 11.79 1.23
CA ILE A 340 -13.52 11.73 -0.22
C ILE A 340 -14.38 12.81 -0.88
N PRO A 341 -13.78 13.74 -1.62
CA PRO A 341 -14.51 14.75 -2.32
C PRO A 341 -15.16 14.22 -3.59
N ASN A 342 -16.07 15.01 -4.14
CA ASN A 342 -16.72 14.78 -5.43
C ASN A 342 -15.71 14.78 -6.58
N ASP A 343 -15.75 13.74 -7.40
CA ASP A 343 -15.00 13.62 -8.64
C ASP A 343 -15.93 13.61 -9.88
N ASP A 344 -17.26 13.84 -9.69
CA ASP A 344 -18.27 13.87 -10.73
C ASP A 344 -18.73 15.29 -11.08
N PRO A 345 -18.32 15.85 -12.24
CA PRO A 345 -18.74 17.19 -12.63
C PRO A 345 -20.27 17.36 -12.78
N ALA A 346 -21.02 16.26 -12.96
CA ALA A 346 -22.48 16.31 -13.04
C ALA A 346 -23.15 16.52 -11.67
N LYS A 347 -22.39 16.31 -10.56
CA LYS A 347 -22.87 16.39 -9.18
C LYS A 347 -22.39 17.64 -8.42
N GLY A 348 -21.60 18.50 -9.04
CA GLY A 348 -21.10 19.73 -8.42
C GLY A 348 -19.63 19.99 -8.75
N GLU A 349 -19.00 20.84 -7.93
CA GLU A 349 -17.58 21.12 -8.05
C GLU A 349 -16.75 19.87 -7.73
N THR A 350 -15.67 19.66 -8.48
CA THR A 350 -14.80 18.49 -8.33
C THR A 350 -13.44 18.88 -7.82
N THR A 351 -12.88 18.01 -6.97
CA THR A 351 -11.48 18.06 -6.58
C THR A 351 -10.95 16.64 -6.38
N ALA A 352 -9.64 16.50 -6.29
CA ALA A 352 -8.99 15.22 -6.05
C ALA A 352 -8.51 15.14 -4.60
N LEU A 353 -8.52 13.94 -4.02
CA LEU A 353 -7.94 13.66 -2.71
C LEU A 353 -6.55 13.05 -2.90
N LEU A 354 -5.54 13.70 -2.34
CA LEU A 354 -4.17 13.19 -2.32
C LEU A 354 -4.02 12.10 -1.24
N GLU A 355 -3.11 11.17 -1.46
CA GLU A 355 -2.72 10.16 -0.45
C GLU A 355 -2.39 10.81 0.90
N GLN A 356 -1.61 11.88 0.89
CA GLN A 356 -1.24 12.63 2.07
C GLN A 356 -2.44 13.23 2.81
N GLU A 357 -3.39 13.81 2.08
CA GLU A 357 -4.59 14.42 2.66
C GLU A 357 -5.49 13.36 3.31
N LEU A 358 -5.61 12.18 2.68
CA LEU A 358 -6.31 11.05 3.30
C LEU A 358 -5.66 10.66 4.63
N LEU A 359 -4.33 10.55 4.67
CA LEU A 359 -3.60 10.18 5.88
C LEU A 359 -3.80 11.20 7.01
N MET A 360 -3.75 12.49 6.69
CA MET A 360 -4.02 13.58 7.65
C MET A 360 -5.46 13.51 8.20
N SER A 361 -6.42 13.29 7.32
CA SER A 361 -7.84 13.15 7.66
C SER A 361 -8.09 11.93 8.55
N LEU A 362 -7.49 10.79 8.20
CA LEU A 362 -7.58 9.56 9.01
C LEU A 362 -6.95 9.72 10.38
N GLU A 363 -5.75 10.29 10.48
CA GLU A 363 -5.08 10.47 11.77
C GLU A 363 -5.91 11.38 12.69
N SER A 364 -6.41 12.50 12.19
CA SER A 364 -7.29 13.40 12.94
C SER A 364 -8.56 12.69 13.44
N ALA A 365 -9.20 11.90 12.60
CA ALA A 365 -10.40 11.15 12.97
C ALA A 365 -10.09 10.04 13.98
N LEU A 366 -8.96 9.34 13.83
CA LEU A 366 -8.52 8.29 14.74
C LEU A 366 -8.20 8.84 16.14
N GLU A 367 -7.56 10.01 16.24
CA GLU A 367 -7.32 10.68 17.52
C GLU A 367 -8.61 10.90 18.30
N THR A 368 -9.69 11.22 17.60
CA THR A 368 -10.98 11.53 18.23
C THR A 368 -11.82 10.28 18.48
N HIS A 369 -11.84 9.33 17.56
CA HIS A 369 -12.87 8.28 17.49
C HIS A 369 -12.36 6.85 17.71
N ALA A 370 -11.05 6.58 17.65
CA ALA A 370 -10.50 5.22 17.73
C ALA A 370 -10.76 4.51 19.07
N ASN A 371 -10.92 5.25 20.15
CA ASN A 371 -11.26 4.65 21.44
C ASN A 371 -12.66 4.02 21.43
N LYS A 372 -13.59 4.60 20.69
CA LYS A 372 -14.98 4.16 20.61
C LYS A 372 -15.23 3.17 19.47
N TYR A 373 -14.64 3.40 18.31
CA TYR A 373 -14.89 2.61 17.10
C TYR A 373 -13.63 1.87 16.66
N LYS A 374 -13.72 0.53 16.55
CA LYS A 374 -12.55 -0.32 16.30
C LYS A 374 -12.46 -0.86 14.88
N VAL A 375 -13.53 -0.81 14.10
CA VAL A 375 -13.57 -1.31 12.71
C VAL A 375 -13.81 -0.14 11.76
N TRP A 376 -12.91 0.02 10.78
CA TRP A 376 -12.90 1.14 9.82
C TRP A 376 -12.92 0.57 8.41
N ASN A 377 -13.96 0.85 7.65
CA ASN A 377 -14.08 0.41 6.27
C ASN A 377 -13.50 1.44 5.32
N LEU A 378 -12.58 0.99 4.46
CA LEU A 378 -11.92 1.78 3.42
C LEU A 378 -12.24 1.19 2.04
N SER A 379 -13.44 1.50 1.51
CA SER A 379 -13.86 1.11 0.16
C SER A 379 -13.26 2.05 -0.91
N LEU A 380 -11.98 2.31 -0.81
CA LEU A 380 -11.23 3.26 -1.61
C LEU A 380 -9.87 2.67 -2.03
N GLY A 381 -9.20 3.30 -2.95
CA GLY A 381 -7.85 2.91 -3.36
C GLY A 381 -7.26 3.86 -4.40
N THR A 382 -6.05 3.55 -4.82
CA THR A 382 -5.40 4.20 -5.96
C THR A 382 -5.67 3.41 -7.25
N ASP A 383 -5.32 3.96 -8.40
CA ASP A 383 -5.41 3.29 -9.69
C ASP A 383 -4.10 2.58 -10.10
N VAL A 384 -3.05 2.69 -9.28
CA VAL A 384 -1.73 2.13 -9.57
C VAL A 384 -1.58 0.74 -8.93
N PRO A 385 -1.29 -0.31 -9.71
CA PRO A 385 -1.00 -1.64 -9.17
C PRO A 385 0.19 -1.62 -8.21
N CYS A 386 0.08 -2.38 -7.11
CA CYS A 386 1.15 -2.51 -6.13
C CYS A 386 2.40 -3.17 -6.73
N SER A 387 3.57 -2.77 -6.26
CA SER A 387 4.84 -3.41 -6.57
C SER A 387 4.88 -4.84 -6.01
N LEU A 388 5.67 -5.72 -6.61
CA LEU A 388 6.02 -7.01 -6.00
C LEU A 388 7.22 -6.92 -5.05
N ASP A 389 7.97 -5.84 -5.11
CA ASP A 389 9.24 -5.66 -4.40
C ASP A 389 9.13 -4.76 -3.17
N GLU A 390 8.19 -3.79 -3.19
CA GLU A 390 8.06 -2.78 -2.14
C GLU A 390 6.59 -2.57 -1.76
N PHE A 391 6.31 -2.44 -0.47
CA PHE A 391 5.01 -2.00 0.04
C PHE A 391 4.74 -0.55 -0.37
N SER A 392 3.48 -0.23 -0.65
CA SER A 392 3.08 1.15 -0.91
C SER A 392 3.20 1.98 0.38
N GLU A 393 3.57 3.26 0.22
CA GLU A 393 3.67 4.16 1.37
C GLU A 393 2.35 4.25 2.13
N LEU A 394 1.24 4.34 1.40
CA LEU A 394 -0.10 4.38 2.01
C LEU A 394 -0.38 3.14 2.88
N ALA A 395 -0.02 1.94 2.41
CA ALA A 395 -0.19 0.72 3.19
C ALA A 395 0.66 0.72 4.46
N VAL A 396 1.92 1.15 4.37
CA VAL A 396 2.82 1.27 5.52
C VAL A 396 2.27 2.27 6.55
N GLN A 397 1.76 3.42 6.09
CA GLN A 397 1.18 4.41 7.00
C GLN A 397 -0.11 3.91 7.64
N LEU A 398 -0.98 3.19 6.91
CA LEU A 398 -2.17 2.56 7.49
C LEU A 398 -1.80 1.51 8.54
N ASP A 399 -0.78 0.69 8.29
CA ASP A 399 -0.29 -0.28 9.28
C ASP A 399 0.19 0.42 10.57
N ASN A 400 0.95 1.52 10.43
CA ASN A 400 1.38 2.35 11.57
C ASN A 400 0.19 2.94 12.34
N LEU A 401 -0.82 3.49 11.63
CA LEU A 401 -2.02 4.04 12.26
C LEU A 401 -2.83 2.93 12.97
N GLN A 402 -2.95 1.76 12.35
CA GLN A 402 -3.65 0.61 12.93
C GLN A 402 -2.99 0.15 14.23
N GLU A 403 -1.66 0.07 14.24
CA GLU A 403 -0.90 -0.27 15.44
C GLU A 403 -0.99 0.83 16.51
N LYS A 404 -0.81 2.10 16.14
CA LYS A 404 -0.85 3.25 17.06
C LYS A 404 -2.20 3.38 17.76
N TYR A 405 -3.31 3.23 17.03
CA TYR A 405 -4.66 3.48 17.54
C TYR A 405 -5.42 2.20 17.91
N GLN A 406 -4.83 1.01 17.69
CA GLN A 406 -5.45 -0.29 18.00
C GLN A 406 -6.84 -0.44 17.37
N VAL A 407 -6.91 -0.19 16.06
CA VAL A 407 -8.10 -0.34 15.21
C VAL A 407 -7.85 -1.40 14.14
N SER A 408 -8.88 -1.78 13.38
CA SER A 408 -8.78 -2.67 12.24
C SER A 408 -9.30 -1.98 10.99
N PHE A 409 -8.49 -1.90 9.94
CA PHE A 409 -8.92 -1.45 8.63
C PHE A 409 -9.39 -2.63 7.77
N VAL A 410 -10.57 -2.47 7.15
CA VAL A 410 -11.10 -3.38 6.13
C VAL A 410 -10.99 -2.66 4.80
N ILE A 411 -10.20 -3.21 3.88
CA ILE A 411 -9.73 -2.49 2.70
C ILE A 411 -10.18 -3.23 1.43
N SER A 412 -10.65 -2.51 0.42
CA SER A 412 -10.98 -3.12 -0.87
C SER A 412 -9.69 -3.55 -1.62
N ALA A 413 -9.74 -4.68 -2.32
CA ALA A 413 -8.62 -5.14 -3.16
C ALA A 413 -8.36 -4.19 -4.36
N GLY A 414 -9.29 -3.31 -4.64
CA GLY A 414 -9.31 -2.41 -5.78
C GLY A 414 -10.05 -3.01 -6.98
N ASN A 415 -10.39 -2.14 -7.93
CA ASN A 415 -11.13 -2.50 -9.12
C ASN A 415 -10.31 -2.25 -10.40
N TYR A 416 -10.36 -3.21 -11.30
CA TYR A 416 -9.81 -3.08 -12.65
C TYR A 416 -10.95 -2.64 -13.59
N VAL A 417 -10.81 -1.48 -14.20
CA VAL A 417 -11.91 -0.82 -14.93
C VAL A 417 -11.67 -0.69 -16.44
N THR A 418 -10.53 -1.15 -16.95
CA THR A 418 -10.18 -0.99 -18.38
C THR A 418 -10.56 -2.23 -19.18
N PRO A 419 -11.53 -2.16 -20.11
CA PRO A 419 -11.86 -3.30 -20.96
C PRO A 419 -10.72 -3.68 -21.93
N PRO A 420 -10.53 -4.98 -22.23
CA PRO A 420 -11.26 -6.11 -21.68
C PRO A 420 -10.92 -6.33 -20.21
N LEU A 421 -11.95 -6.52 -19.37
CA LEU A 421 -11.78 -6.81 -17.95
C LEU A 421 -11.11 -8.16 -17.74
N LEU A 422 -10.79 -8.45 -16.49
CA LEU A 422 -10.02 -9.64 -16.13
C LEU A 422 -10.86 -10.92 -16.32
N ASP A 423 -10.28 -11.94 -16.95
CA ASP A 423 -10.90 -13.25 -17.06
C ASP A 423 -10.44 -14.20 -15.95
N PHE A 424 -11.00 -15.39 -15.84
CA PHE A 424 -10.54 -16.42 -14.90
C PHE A 424 -10.56 -17.81 -15.60
N PRO A 425 -9.44 -18.55 -15.56
CA PRO A 425 -8.13 -18.21 -14.95
C PRO A 425 -7.43 -17.05 -15.67
N ARG A 426 -6.64 -16.28 -14.91
CA ARG A 426 -5.90 -15.12 -15.43
C ARG A 426 -4.77 -15.56 -16.35
N THR A 427 -4.59 -14.85 -17.46
CA THR A 427 -3.38 -14.98 -18.27
C THR A 427 -2.19 -14.31 -17.57
N PRO A 428 -0.93 -14.64 -17.92
CA PRO A 428 0.24 -13.98 -17.34
C PRO A 428 0.20 -12.45 -17.44
N ALA A 429 -0.25 -11.89 -18.55
CA ALA A 429 -0.41 -10.44 -18.70
C ALA A 429 -1.48 -9.85 -17.78
N GLN A 430 -2.58 -10.57 -17.57
CA GLN A 430 -3.63 -10.16 -16.63
C GLN A 430 -3.21 -10.26 -15.16
N LEU A 431 -2.29 -11.17 -14.83
CA LEU A 431 -1.72 -11.25 -13.48
C LEU A 431 -0.96 -9.98 -13.11
N ASP A 432 -0.25 -9.36 -14.04
CA ASP A 432 0.45 -8.10 -13.78
C ASP A 432 -0.50 -6.90 -13.75
N LEU A 433 -1.42 -6.80 -14.69
CA LEU A 433 -2.36 -5.68 -14.79
C LEU A 433 -3.41 -5.68 -13.67
N GLY A 434 -3.83 -6.88 -13.26
CA GLY A 434 -4.91 -7.07 -12.30
C GLY A 434 -4.45 -7.10 -10.84
N ARG A 435 -3.19 -6.81 -10.52
CA ARG A 435 -2.73 -6.77 -9.12
C ARG A 435 -3.50 -5.75 -8.29
N ILE A 436 -3.62 -6.06 -6.99
CA ILE A 436 -4.18 -5.13 -5.99
C ILE A 436 -3.55 -3.74 -6.10
N THR A 437 -4.29 -2.72 -5.70
CA THR A 437 -3.79 -1.34 -5.65
C THR A 437 -3.63 -0.87 -4.21
N ALA A 438 -2.77 0.12 -3.99
CA ALA A 438 -2.64 0.73 -2.67
C ALA A 438 -3.99 1.28 -2.18
N PRO A 439 -4.33 1.05 -0.89
CA PRO A 439 -3.55 0.45 0.19
C PRO A 439 -3.82 -1.05 0.44
N ALA A 440 -4.34 -1.79 -0.55
CA ALA A 440 -4.70 -3.21 -0.38
C ALA A 440 -3.50 -4.13 -0.08
N ASP A 441 -2.28 -3.63 -0.19
CA ASP A 441 -1.03 -4.30 0.18
C ASP A 441 -0.65 -4.11 1.67
N SER A 442 -1.48 -3.43 2.48
CA SER A 442 -1.30 -3.33 3.94
C SER A 442 -1.17 -4.72 4.57
N VAL A 443 -0.20 -4.89 5.47
CA VAL A 443 0.08 -6.18 6.13
C VAL A 443 -0.93 -6.45 7.24
N LEU A 444 -1.27 -5.43 8.03
CA LEU A 444 -2.18 -5.53 9.16
C LEU A 444 -3.66 -5.37 8.75
N GLY A 445 -3.94 -4.65 7.68
CA GLY A 445 -5.28 -4.45 7.15
C GLY A 445 -5.87 -5.72 6.53
N ILE A 446 -7.17 -5.89 6.66
CA ILE A 446 -7.92 -7.01 6.06
C ILE A 446 -8.35 -6.61 4.66
N THR A 447 -7.69 -7.14 3.64
CA THR A 447 -8.03 -6.85 2.24
C THR A 447 -9.10 -7.82 1.74
N VAL A 448 -10.16 -7.26 1.12
CA VAL A 448 -11.32 -8.03 0.64
C VAL A 448 -11.45 -7.91 -0.88
N GLY A 449 -11.50 -9.06 -1.55
CA GLY A 449 -11.75 -9.17 -2.99
C GLY A 449 -13.20 -9.55 -3.30
N ALA A 450 -13.64 -9.33 -4.56
CA ALA A 450 -15.00 -9.60 -4.99
C ALA A 450 -15.12 -10.92 -5.75
N LEU A 451 -16.17 -11.71 -5.41
CA LEU A 451 -16.62 -12.89 -6.13
C LEU A 451 -17.89 -12.59 -6.94
N SER A 452 -18.01 -13.26 -8.08
CA SER A 452 -19.23 -13.27 -8.86
C SER A 452 -20.30 -14.12 -8.16
N HIS A 453 -21.51 -13.59 -8.04
CA HIS A 453 -22.68 -14.31 -7.53
C HIS A 453 -23.54 -14.92 -8.66
N VAL A 454 -23.17 -14.67 -9.91
CA VAL A 454 -23.87 -15.16 -11.11
C VAL A 454 -22.94 -15.90 -12.05
N ASP A 455 -23.51 -16.76 -12.89
CA ASP A 455 -22.82 -17.40 -14.00
C ASP A 455 -22.97 -16.59 -15.29
N PHE A 456 -21.88 -16.10 -15.83
CA PHE A 456 -21.83 -15.63 -17.19
C PHE A 456 -21.55 -16.83 -18.12
N LYS A 457 -22.54 -17.23 -18.92
CA LYS A 457 -22.41 -18.37 -19.85
C LYS A 457 -21.34 -18.14 -20.92
N THR A 458 -21.14 -16.88 -21.29
CA THR A 458 -20.13 -16.43 -22.27
C THR A 458 -19.57 -15.07 -21.82
N LYS A 459 -18.26 -14.87 -22.05
CA LYS A 459 -17.59 -13.59 -21.78
C LYS A 459 -17.69 -13.08 -20.33
N GLY A 460 -17.49 -13.94 -19.34
CA GLY A 460 -17.45 -13.49 -17.96
C GLY A 460 -17.20 -14.62 -16.96
N PRO A 461 -17.02 -14.26 -15.68
CA PRO A 461 -16.72 -15.21 -14.63
C PRO A 461 -17.92 -16.13 -14.34
N ARG A 462 -17.61 -17.31 -13.84
CA ARG A 462 -18.61 -18.22 -13.28
C ARG A 462 -18.94 -17.79 -11.84
N GLN A 463 -20.09 -18.24 -11.36
CA GLN A 463 -20.44 -18.10 -9.95
C GLN A 463 -19.33 -18.64 -9.04
N HIS A 464 -19.05 -17.96 -7.93
CA HIS A 464 -18.00 -18.23 -6.96
C HIS A 464 -16.56 -18.04 -7.49
N HIS A 465 -16.38 -17.58 -8.72
CA HIS A 465 -15.09 -17.17 -9.23
C HIS A 465 -14.85 -15.68 -8.98
N PRO A 466 -13.58 -15.21 -9.00
CA PRO A 466 -13.30 -13.77 -8.90
C PRO A 466 -14.07 -12.97 -9.94
N SER A 467 -14.69 -11.89 -9.51
CA SER A 467 -15.38 -10.95 -10.41
C SER A 467 -14.41 -10.38 -11.45
N ALA A 468 -14.91 -10.07 -12.66
CA ALA A 468 -14.06 -9.60 -13.75
C ALA A 468 -13.34 -8.26 -13.45
N PHE A 469 -13.89 -7.46 -12.54
CA PHE A 469 -13.26 -6.22 -12.07
C PHE A 469 -12.40 -6.40 -10.82
N SER A 470 -12.55 -7.53 -10.07
CA SER A 470 -11.81 -7.70 -8.82
C SER A 470 -10.33 -7.85 -9.06
N ARG A 471 -9.54 -7.02 -8.41
CA ARG A 471 -8.09 -7.15 -8.40
C ARG A 471 -7.66 -8.31 -7.51
N HIS A 472 -6.44 -8.78 -7.69
CA HIS A 472 -5.88 -9.95 -7.02
C HIS A 472 -4.41 -9.74 -6.61
N GLY A 473 -3.91 -10.57 -5.71
CA GLY A 473 -2.49 -10.64 -5.35
C GLY A 473 -1.63 -11.28 -6.46
N ALA A 474 -0.35 -11.55 -6.26
CA ALA A 474 0.30 -11.38 -4.97
C ALA A 474 0.57 -9.89 -4.64
N GLY A 475 0.65 -9.56 -3.35
CA GLY A 475 1.22 -8.30 -2.88
C GLY A 475 2.76 -8.33 -2.84
N PRO A 476 3.39 -7.27 -2.29
CA PRO A 476 4.84 -7.17 -2.15
C PRO A 476 5.44 -8.39 -1.42
N ASN A 477 6.64 -8.79 -1.84
CA ASN A 477 7.30 -10.00 -1.33
C ASN A 477 6.43 -11.27 -1.40
N HIS A 478 5.50 -11.31 -2.37
CA HIS A 478 4.55 -12.41 -2.59
C HIS A 478 3.62 -12.69 -1.40
N ILE A 479 3.31 -11.69 -0.57
CA ILE A 479 2.27 -11.87 0.45
C ILE A 479 0.94 -12.22 -0.22
N ILE A 480 0.16 -13.05 0.47
CA ILE A 480 -1.15 -13.47 -0.02
C ILE A 480 -2.15 -12.33 0.22
N LYS A 481 -2.70 -11.80 -0.87
CA LYS A 481 -3.78 -10.80 -0.89
C LYS A 481 -4.74 -11.13 -2.04
N PRO A 482 -6.03 -10.84 -1.95
CA PRO A 482 -6.74 -10.40 -0.73
C PRO A 482 -6.75 -11.46 0.36
N ASP A 483 -6.95 -11.07 1.63
CA ASP A 483 -7.05 -11.98 2.77
C ASP A 483 -8.36 -12.75 2.76
N LEU A 484 -9.44 -12.08 2.32
CA LEU A 484 -10.80 -12.60 2.25
C LEU A 484 -11.42 -12.27 0.90
N VAL A 485 -12.47 -12.98 0.56
CA VAL A 485 -13.33 -12.69 -0.59
C VAL A 485 -14.79 -12.79 -0.19
N HIS A 486 -15.63 -11.94 -0.81
CA HIS A 486 -17.08 -11.99 -0.65
C HIS A 486 -17.78 -11.65 -1.96
N TYR A 487 -19.07 -11.90 -2.06
CA TYR A 487 -19.85 -11.47 -3.22
C TYR A 487 -19.85 -9.94 -3.31
N GLY A 488 -19.34 -9.41 -4.41
CA GLY A 488 -19.20 -7.97 -4.65
C GLY A 488 -19.83 -7.52 -5.97
N GLY A 489 -20.71 -8.35 -6.54
CA GLY A 489 -21.22 -8.13 -7.88
C GLY A 489 -20.36 -8.79 -8.95
N SER A 490 -20.78 -8.67 -10.19
CA SER A 490 -20.07 -9.19 -11.35
C SER A 490 -20.38 -8.43 -12.62
N CYS A 491 -19.53 -8.58 -13.62
CA CYS A 491 -19.80 -8.08 -14.97
C CYS A 491 -19.14 -8.97 -16.02
N SER A 492 -19.62 -8.85 -17.26
CA SER A 492 -18.95 -9.46 -18.41
C SER A 492 -17.58 -8.84 -18.64
N THR A 493 -16.65 -9.57 -19.27
CA THR A 493 -15.29 -9.10 -19.54
C THR A 493 -15.23 -7.92 -20.52
N ASP A 494 -16.29 -7.68 -21.30
CA ASP A 494 -16.44 -6.50 -22.12
C ASP A 494 -17.05 -5.29 -21.37
N GLY A 495 -17.46 -5.48 -20.10
CA GLY A 495 -18.04 -4.44 -19.25
C GLY A 495 -19.48 -4.03 -19.60
N VAL A 496 -20.14 -4.76 -20.50
CA VAL A 496 -21.49 -4.40 -21.00
C VAL A 496 -22.60 -4.93 -20.10
N HIS A 497 -22.46 -6.17 -19.65
CA HIS A 497 -23.47 -6.81 -18.79
C HIS A 497 -23.03 -6.72 -17.34
N LEU A 498 -23.84 -6.06 -16.52
CA LEU A 498 -23.60 -5.87 -15.09
C LEU A 498 -24.63 -6.65 -14.27
N HIS A 499 -24.16 -7.22 -13.18
CA HIS A 499 -24.95 -7.83 -12.13
C HIS A 499 -24.34 -7.41 -10.79
N GLY A 500 -24.76 -6.24 -10.31
CA GLY A 500 -24.24 -5.64 -9.09
C GLY A 500 -24.81 -6.27 -7.81
N ILE A 501 -24.30 -5.83 -6.69
CA ILE A 501 -24.91 -6.00 -5.37
C ILE A 501 -25.75 -4.77 -5.12
N ARG A 502 -27.00 -4.96 -4.71
CA ARG A 502 -27.94 -3.85 -4.54
C ARG A 502 -27.70 -3.12 -3.23
N SER A 503 -27.77 -1.80 -3.31
CA SER A 503 -27.77 -0.88 -2.19
C SER A 503 -28.53 0.40 -2.55
N ILE A 504 -28.37 1.46 -1.79
CA ILE A 504 -28.97 2.77 -2.04
C ILE A 504 -27.92 3.85 -2.29
N THR A 505 -28.31 4.88 -3.02
CA THR A 505 -27.60 6.15 -3.14
C THR A 505 -28.55 7.29 -2.80
N GLU A 506 -28.10 8.51 -2.91
CA GLU A 506 -28.96 9.70 -2.79
C GLU A 506 -30.14 9.71 -3.77
N ALA A 507 -29.96 9.12 -4.95
CA ALA A 507 -30.98 9.01 -5.98
C ALA A 507 -31.94 7.82 -5.82
N GLY A 508 -31.70 6.91 -4.85
CA GLY A 508 -32.48 5.72 -4.62
C GLY A 508 -31.67 4.42 -4.77
N LEU A 509 -32.31 3.34 -5.24
CA LEU A 509 -31.65 2.05 -5.43
C LEU A 509 -30.53 2.11 -6.48
N ALA A 510 -29.41 1.41 -6.17
CA ALA A 510 -28.23 1.31 -7.05
C ALA A 510 -27.59 -0.08 -6.94
N GLU A 511 -26.73 -0.39 -7.92
CA GLU A 511 -25.89 -1.59 -7.92
C GLU A 511 -24.45 -1.28 -8.37
#